data_2eccd846993cab1d2f716be12e97d31a
#
_entry.id   2eccd846993cab1d2f716be12e97d31a
#
_cell.length_a   1.000
_cell.length_b   1.000
_cell.length_c   1.000
_cell.angle_alpha   90.00
_cell.angle_beta   90.00
_cell.angle_gamma   90.00
#
_symmetry.space_group_name_H-M   'P 1'
#
loop_
_entity.id
_entity.type
_entity.pdbx_description
1 polymer ?
#
loop_
_entity_poly.entity_id
_entity_poly.type
_entity_poly.pdbx_seq_one_letter_code
_entity_poly.pdbx_strand_id
1 'polypeptide(L)'
;MKPTFSGERIQLSRPAQIDGVSVDALAMREPTVEDMLVVKKSAGKSPEDQELSLFANLCEVDPSVIRGLTLRDYKRVQKAFAKLTEDEEGGSPLE
;
A
#
# COMPACT_ATOMS: atom_id res chain seq x y z
N MET A 1 -8.64 21.07 14.42
CA MET A 1 -7.84 19.92 14.55
C MET A 1 -7.65 19.19 13.27
N LYS A 2 -6.44 18.81 13.02
CA LYS A 2 -6.16 18.16 11.81
C LYS A 2 -6.52 16.72 11.84
N PRO A 3 -6.81 16.15 10.72
CA PRO A 3 -7.02 14.70 10.65
C PRO A 3 -5.80 13.99 11.13
N THR A 4 -6.01 12.83 11.65
CA THR A 4 -4.93 12.06 12.16
C THR A 4 -4.50 10.95 11.22
N PHE A 5 -4.99 10.92 10.02
CA PHE A 5 -4.59 9.90 9.08
C PHE A 5 -3.14 10.10 8.68
N SER A 6 -2.32 9.11 8.95
CA SER A 6 -0.94 9.14 8.54
C SER A 6 -0.76 8.18 7.40
N GLY A 7 -0.86 8.65 6.21
CA GLY A 7 -0.74 7.77 5.07
C GLY A 7 -0.66 8.54 3.80
N GLU A 8 -0.81 7.83 2.69
CA GLU A 8 -0.73 8.40 1.37
C GLU A 8 -1.99 8.10 0.60
N ARG A 9 -2.49 9.10 -0.10
CA ARG A 9 -3.60 8.90 -0.99
C ARG A 9 -3.04 8.62 -2.38
N ILE A 10 -3.53 7.58 -3.02
CA ILE A 10 -3.03 7.15 -4.31
C ILE A 10 -4.12 7.37 -5.34
N GLN A 11 -3.89 8.30 -6.25
CA GLN A 11 -4.83 8.56 -7.31
C GLN A 11 -4.68 7.49 -8.38
N LEU A 12 -5.76 6.86 -8.78
CA LEU A 12 -5.73 5.81 -9.79
C LEU A 12 -6.02 6.41 -11.15
N SER A 13 -5.38 5.87 -12.19
CA SER A 13 -5.65 6.30 -13.55
C SER A 13 -6.92 5.64 -14.06
N ARG A 14 -7.29 4.50 -13.50
CA ARG A 14 -8.52 3.82 -13.82
C ARG A 14 -9.22 3.43 -12.55
N PRO A 15 -10.54 3.56 -12.48
CA PRO A 15 -11.24 3.22 -11.25
C PRO A 15 -11.10 1.75 -10.90
N ALA A 16 -11.08 1.45 -9.62
CA ALA A 16 -11.10 0.09 -9.13
C ALA A 16 -12.47 -0.20 -8.53
N GLN A 17 -12.84 -1.46 -8.51
CA GLN A 17 -14.12 -1.85 -7.91
C GLN A 17 -13.87 -2.45 -6.55
N ILE A 18 -14.48 -1.86 -5.53
CA ILE A 18 -14.37 -2.36 -4.18
C ILE A 18 -15.79 -2.57 -3.67
N ASP A 19 -16.15 -3.82 -3.44
CA ASP A 19 -17.50 -4.18 -2.98
C ASP A 19 -18.57 -3.58 -3.90
N GLY A 20 -18.32 -3.64 -5.20
CA GLY A 20 -19.29 -3.15 -6.16
C GLY A 20 -19.31 -1.65 -6.34
N VAL A 21 -18.45 -0.94 -5.64
CA VAL A 21 -18.38 0.52 -5.74
C VAL A 21 -17.12 0.90 -6.50
N SER A 22 -17.28 1.81 -7.44
CA SER A 22 -16.16 2.29 -8.22
C SER A 22 -15.44 3.37 -7.44
N VAL A 23 -14.14 3.21 -7.24
CA VAL A 23 -13.34 4.20 -6.54
C VAL A 23 -12.16 4.62 -7.42
N ASP A 24 -11.77 5.86 -7.32
CA ASP A 24 -10.68 6.37 -8.16
C ASP A 24 -9.43 6.69 -7.35
N ALA A 25 -9.42 6.32 -6.09
CA ALA A 25 -8.24 6.53 -5.25
C ALA A 25 -8.20 5.48 -4.17
N LEU A 26 -7.01 5.18 -3.72
CA LEU A 26 -6.80 4.30 -2.58
C LEU A 26 -6.10 5.11 -1.50
N ALA A 27 -6.24 4.68 -0.27
CA ALA A 27 -5.54 5.32 0.85
C ALA A 27 -4.70 4.26 1.54
N MET A 28 -3.39 4.47 1.58
CA MET A 28 -2.47 3.53 2.19
C MET A 28 -2.06 4.07 3.54
N ARG A 29 -2.30 3.30 4.59
CA ARG A 29 -1.86 3.73 5.91
C ARG A 29 -0.38 3.42 6.10
N GLU A 30 0.19 4.04 7.09
CA GLU A 30 1.62 3.86 7.36
C GLU A 30 1.89 2.42 7.77
N PRO A 31 2.88 1.75 7.17
CA PRO A 31 3.17 0.37 7.51
C PRO A 31 3.92 0.25 8.83
N THR A 32 3.72 -0.88 9.48
CA THR A 32 4.43 -1.18 10.73
C THR A 32 5.22 -2.47 10.54
N VAL A 33 6.09 -2.75 11.49
CA VAL A 33 6.82 -4.01 11.48
C VAL A 33 5.86 -5.18 11.56
N GLU A 34 4.81 -5.03 12.32
CA GLU A 34 3.81 -6.09 12.45
C GLU A 34 3.18 -6.44 11.11
N ASP A 35 2.91 -5.44 10.29
CA ASP A 35 2.35 -5.67 8.96
C ASP A 35 3.26 -6.58 8.14
N MET A 36 4.55 -6.36 8.22
CA MET A 36 5.50 -7.16 7.49
C MET A 36 5.52 -8.60 7.99
N LEU A 37 5.45 -8.77 9.32
CA LEU A 37 5.48 -10.10 9.89
C LEU A 37 4.23 -10.90 9.55
N VAL A 38 3.09 -10.24 9.55
CA VAL A 38 1.84 -10.90 9.21
C VAL A 38 1.88 -11.42 7.78
N VAL A 39 2.39 -10.61 6.88
CA VAL A 39 2.45 -11.00 5.48
C VAL A 39 3.41 -12.17 5.28
N LYS A 40 4.53 -12.16 5.97
CA LYS A 40 5.50 -13.24 5.85
C LYS A 40 4.94 -14.57 6.31
N LYS A 41 4.03 -14.52 7.27
CA LYS A 41 3.43 -15.74 7.76
C LYS A 41 2.28 -16.23 6.90
N SER A 42 1.47 -15.32 6.38
CA SER A 42 0.21 -15.72 5.77
C SER A 42 0.16 -15.60 4.26
N ALA A 43 1.09 -14.89 3.66
CA ALA A 43 1.05 -14.71 2.21
C ALA A 43 1.83 -15.82 1.54
N GLY A 44 1.79 -15.85 0.23
CA GLY A 44 2.52 -16.83 -0.55
C GLY A 44 4.01 -16.69 -0.38
N LYS A 45 4.75 -17.57 -1.02
CA LYS A 45 6.18 -17.61 -0.85
C LYS A 45 6.93 -16.66 -1.74
N SER A 46 6.32 -16.21 -2.82
CA SER A 46 7.04 -15.34 -3.73
C SER A 46 7.08 -13.93 -3.18
N PRO A 47 8.15 -13.19 -3.44
CA PRO A 47 8.20 -11.79 -3.02
C PRO A 47 7.05 -10.96 -3.59
N GLU A 48 6.62 -11.29 -4.81
CA GLU A 48 5.52 -10.56 -5.43
C GLU A 48 4.21 -10.77 -4.69
N ASP A 49 3.95 -12.00 -4.27
CA ASP A 49 2.73 -12.27 -3.52
C ASP A 49 2.76 -11.56 -2.19
N GLN A 50 3.91 -11.52 -1.56
CA GLN A 50 4.05 -10.87 -0.26
C GLN A 50 3.84 -9.37 -0.41
N GLU A 51 4.39 -8.80 -1.47
CA GLU A 51 4.22 -7.37 -1.71
C GLU A 51 2.75 -7.02 -1.97
N LEU A 52 2.08 -7.82 -2.79
CA LEU A 52 0.67 -7.58 -3.06
C LEU A 52 -0.16 -7.66 -1.81
N SER A 53 0.10 -8.64 -0.98
CA SER A 53 -0.64 -8.81 0.25
C SER A 53 -0.39 -7.68 1.22
N LEU A 54 0.85 -7.22 1.29
CA LEU A 54 1.18 -6.10 2.15
C LEU A 54 0.43 -4.84 1.71
N PHE A 55 0.46 -4.55 0.43
CA PHE A 55 -0.22 -3.36 -0.08
C PHE A 55 -1.72 -3.46 0.15
N ALA A 56 -2.29 -4.65 -0.04
CA ALA A 56 -3.71 -4.82 0.19
C ALA A 56 -4.06 -4.56 1.65
N ASN A 57 -3.25 -5.06 2.56
CA ASN A 57 -3.47 -4.81 3.97
C ASN A 57 -3.37 -3.34 4.31
N LEU A 58 -2.39 -2.66 3.75
CA LEU A 58 -2.19 -1.25 4.06
C LEU A 58 -3.28 -0.37 3.47
N CYS A 59 -3.82 -0.76 2.34
CA CYS A 59 -4.91 -0.03 1.72
C CYS A 59 -6.27 -0.53 2.19
N GLU A 60 -6.27 -1.59 2.98
CA GLU A 60 -7.49 -2.18 3.54
C GLU A 60 -8.46 -2.62 2.46
N VAL A 61 -7.91 -3.30 1.45
CA VAL A 61 -8.70 -3.84 0.36
C VAL A 61 -8.32 -5.30 0.18
N ASP A 62 -9.16 -6.02 -0.53
CA ASP A 62 -8.86 -7.40 -0.87
C ASP A 62 -7.67 -7.44 -1.82
N PRO A 63 -6.80 -8.45 -1.72
CA PRO A 63 -5.66 -8.54 -2.65
C PRO A 63 -6.08 -8.53 -4.13
N SER A 64 -7.28 -8.98 -4.45
CA SER A 64 -7.74 -8.96 -5.83
C SER A 64 -7.85 -7.54 -6.37
N VAL A 65 -8.10 -6.56 -5.50
CA VAL A 65 -8.16 -5.17 -5.94
C VAL A 65 -6.78 -4.73 -6.44
N ILE A 66 -5.74 -5.08 -5.70
CA ILE A 66 -4.38 -4.72 -6.09
C ILE A 66 -3.99 -5.45 -7.37
N ARG A 67 -4.36 -6.73 -7.48
CA ARG A 67 -4.03 -7.49 -8.69
C ARG A 67 -4.71 -6.95 -9.93
N GLY A 68 -5.84 -6.30 -9.76
CA GLY A 68 -6.57 -5.75 -10.89
C GLY A 68 -6.10 -4.39 -11.34
N LEU A 69 -5.16 -3.78 -10.63
CA LEU A 69 -4.67 -2.46 -11.02
C LEU A 69 -3.84 -2.55 -12.28
N THR A 70 -3.82 -1.45 -13.05
CA THR A 70 -2.88 -1.38 -14.15
C THR A 70 -1.47 -1.28 -13.59
N LEU A 71 -0.48 -1.62 -14.40
CA LEU A 71 0.90 -1.47 -13.94
C LEU A 71 1.23 -0.04 -13.59
N ARG A 72 0.64 0.91 -14.33
CA ARG A 72 0.83 2.33 -14.02
C ARG A 72 0.37 2.63 -12.60
N ASP A 73 -0.79 2.12 -12.24
CA ASP A 73 -1.33 2.38 -10.91
C ASP A 73 -0.59 1.59 -9.85
N TYR A 74 -0.15 0.39 -10.19
CA TYR A 74 0.64 -0.39 -9.25
C TYR A 74 1.94 0.32 -8.90
N LYS A 75 2.56 0.97 -9.89
CA LYS A 75 3.75 1.75 -9.62
C LYS A 75 3.47 2.92 -8.71
N ARG A 76 2.27 3.49 -8.80
CA ARG A 76 1.87 4.56 -7.88
C ARG A 76 1.74 4.05 -6.46
N VAL A 77 1.24 2.82 -6.32
CA VAL A 77 1.13 2.20 -5.01
C VAL A 77 2.53 1.95 -4.44
N GLN A 78 3.44 1.46 -5.26
CA GLN A 78 4.82 1.24 -4.83
C GLN A 78 5.48 2.54 -4.40
N LYS A 79 5.21 3.61 -5.13
CA LYS A 79 5.77 4.90 -4.80
C LYS A 79 5.22 5.43 -3.48
N ALA A 80 3.94 5.22 -3.23
CA ALA A 80 3.34 5.62 -1.97
C ALA A 80 3.98 4.87 -0.80
N PHE A 81 4.21 3.58 -1.00
CA PHE A 81 4.86 2.78 0.04
C PHE A 81 6.28 3.29 0.31
N ALA A 82 7.00 3.62 -0.74
CA ALA A 82 8.35 4.14 -0.57
C ALA A 82 8.34 5.44 0.21
N LYS A 83 7.37 6.30 -0.07
CA LYS A 83 7.25 7.55 0.66
C LYS A 83 6.93 7.33 2.12
N LEU A 84 6.09 6.37 2.40
CA LEU A 84 5.69 6.10 3.79
C LEU A 84 6.80 5.46 4.61
N THR A 85 7.77 4.85 3.95
CA THR A 85 8.86 4.20 4.65
C THR A 85 10.16 5.00 4.57
N GLU A 86 10.12 6.15 3.95
CA GLU A 86 11.28 6.98 3.76
C GLU A 86 11.53 7.83 5.00
N ASP A 87 12.80 8.04 5.33
CA ASP A 87 13.14 8.87 6.45
C ASP A 87 13.10 10.33 6.02
N GLU A 88 12.17 11.06 6.57
CA GLU A 88 11.99 12.44 6.17
C GLU A 88 13.09 13.36 6.59
N GLU A 89 13.82 12.99 7.58
CA GLU A 89 14.90 13.84 8.06
C GLU A 89 16.09 13.79 7.16
N GLY A 90 16.03 13.03 6.13
CA GLY A 90 17.10 12.99 5.19
C GLY A 90 18.28 12.18 5.64
N GLY A 91 18.18 11.57 6.75
CA GLY A 91 19.28 10.75 7.23
C GLY A 91 18.76 9.54 7.92
N SER A 92 19.53 8.50 7.86
CA SER A 92 19.20 7.29 8.56
C SER A 92 19.67 7.40 9.98
N PRO A 93 18.93 6.90 10.95
CA PRO A 93 19.43 6.92 12.32
C PRO A 93 20.68 6.08 12.50
N LEU A 94 21.01 5.27 11.52
CA LEU A 94 22.21 4.48 11.62
C LEU A 94 23.42 5.15 11.06
N GLU A 95 23.31 6.33 10.56
CA GLU A 95 24.47 7.01 10.00
C GLU A 95 25.15 7.87 10.97
#